data_d7f296038349c21978fea285bf01582d
#
_entry.id   d7f296038349c21978fea285bf01582d
#
_cell.length_a   1.000
_cell.length_b   1.000
_cell.length_c   1.000
_cell.angle_alpha   90.00
_cell.angle_beta   90.00
_cell.angle_gamma   90.00
#
_symmetry.space_group_name_H-M   'P 1'
#
loop_
_entity.id
_entity.type
_entity.pdbx_description
1 polymer ?
#
loop_
_entity_poly.entity_id
_entity_poly.type
_entity_poly.pdbx_seq_one_letter_code
_entity_poly.pdbx_strand_id
1 'polypeptide(L)'
;MATVKSTDENFDQLVKDNKILICDFWAEWCGPCHMVAPSLEEISNEMSDQLSVAKHNIDEEPNTPTKYGVRGIPTMILMKDGNHVSTKVGAVPKSEIVAWIKENI
;
A
#
# COMPACT_ATOMS: atom_id res chain seq x y z
N MET A 1 2.03 1.60 -16.36
CA MET A 1 1.95 0.55 -15.36
C MET A 1 2.09 1.15 -14.01
N ALA A 2 1.20 0.85 -13.20
CA ALA A 2 1.08 1.63 -12.02
C ALA A 2 1.61 0.89 -10.79
N THR A 3 0.85 -0.06 -10.26
CA THR A 3 1.25 -0.73 -9.02
C THR A 3 2.28 -1.82 -9.27
N VAL A 4 3.09 -2.10 -8.26
CA VAL A 4 4.07 -3.18 -8.31
C VAL A 4 3.71 -4.27 -7.31
N LYS A 5 4.17 -5.48 -7.56
CA LYS A 5 3.91 -6.60 -6.66
C LYS A 5 4.92 -6.59 -5.51
N SER A 6 4.40 -6.57 -4.28
CA SER A 6 5.19 -6.73 -3.07
C SER A 6 5.15 -8.18 -2.61
N THR A 7 6.27 -8.68 -2.15
CA THR A 7 6.40 -10.01 -1.56
C THR A 7 7.15 -9.89 -0.24
N ASP A 8 7.14 -10.95 0.57
CA ASP A 8 7.92 -10.96 1.80
C ASP A 8 9.42 -10.81 1.50
N GLU A 9 9.85 -11.36 0.36
CA GLU A 9 11.25 -11.29 -0.06
C GLU A 9 11.66 -9.91 -0.55
N ASN A 10 10.80 -9.22 -1.33
CA ASN A 10 11.19 -7.96 -1.98
C ASN A 10 10.77 -6.70 -1.22
N PHE A 11 10.01 -6.84 -0.16
CA PHE A 11 9.43 -5.67 0.53
C PHE A 11 10.51 -4.69 1.00
N ASP A 12 11.56 -5.18 1.64
CA ASP A 12 12.62 -4.31 2.15
C ASP A 12 13.32 -3.56 1.01
N GLN A 13 13.51 -4.22 -0.13
CA GLN A 13 14.12 -3.57 -1.29
C GLN A 13 13.21 -2.50 -1.88
N LEU A 14 11.89 -2.77 -1.94
CA LEU A 14 10.93 -1.75 -2.39
C LEU A 14 10.96 -0.52 -1.49
N VAL A 15 11.08 -0.71 -0.19
CA VAL A 15 11.19 0.39 0.77
C VAL A 15 12.47 1.19 0.53
N LYS A 16 13.58 0.51 0.27
CA LYS A 16 14.87 1.19 0.00
C LYS A 16 14.86 1.96 -1.30
N ASP A 17 14.22 1.41 -2.33
CA ASP A 17 14.23 1.98 -3.68
C ASP A 17 13.29 3.17 -3.83
N ASN A 18 12.39 3.39 -2.88
CA ASN A 18 11.37 4.43 -2.98
C ASN A 18 11.37 5.30 -1.75
N LYS A 19 11.52 6.61 -1.96
CA LYS A 19 11.44 7.54 -0.84
C LYS A 19 10.10 7.44 -0.14
N ILE A 20 9.02 7.30 -0.92
CA ILE A 20 7.66 7.12 -0.42
C ILE A 20 7.06 5.89 -1.09
N LEU A 21 6.66 4.93 -0.25
CA LEU A 21 6.02 3.70 -0.70
C LEU A 21 4.68 3.53 0.03
N ILE A 22 3.63 3.35 -0.75
CA ILE A 22 2.32 2.94 -0.21
C ILE A 22 2.22 1.43 -0.45
N CYS A 23 2.04 0.66 0.60
CA CYS A 23 1.84 -0.79 0.45
C CYS A 23 0.42 -1.14 0.85
N ASP A 24 -0.33 -1.73 -0.09
CA ASP A 24 -1.70 -2.17 0.11
C ASP A 24 -1.73 -3.66 0.40
N PHE A 25 -2.14 -4.02 1.61
CA PHE A 25 -2.33 -5.42 2.01
C PHE A 25 -3.75 -5.84 1.64
N TRP A 26 -3.86 -6.89 0.83
CA TRP A 26 -5.12 -7.32 0.25
C TRP A 26 -5.18 -8.83 0.11
N ALA A 27 -6.35 -9.36 -0.23
CA ALA A 27 -6.53 -10.78 -0.56
C ALA A 27 -7.57 -10.92 -1.66
N GLU A 28 -7.48 -12.02 -2.41
CA GLU A 28 -8.37 -12.29 -3.53
C GLU A 28 -9.85 -12.37 -3.12
N TRP A 29 -10.11 -12.94 -1.94
CA TRP A 29 -11.46 -13.11 -1.40
C TRP A 29 -12.06 -11.83 -0.81
N CYS A 30 -11.29 -10.78 -0.71
CA CYS A 30 -11.70 -9.55 -0.02
C CYS A 30 -12.40 -8.60 -0.98
N GLY A 31 -13.73 -8.52 -0.89
CA GLY A 31 -14.53 -7.61 -1.71
C GLY A 31 -14.11 -6.15 -1.58
N PRO A 32 -14.02 -5.61 -0.34
CA PRO A 32 -13.59 -4.22 -0.14
C PRO A 32 -12.21 -3.92 -0.72
N CYS A 33 -11.30 -4.89 -0.74
CA CYS A 33 -9.98 -4.72 -1.36
C CYS A 33 -10.11 -4.45 -2.85
N HIS A 34 -11.02 -5.15 -3.52
CA HIS A 34 -11.26 -4.94 -4.96
C HIS A 34 -11.91 -3.60 -5.24
N MET A 35 -12.61 -3.02 -4.27
CA MET A 35 -13.23 -1.70 -4.43
C MET A 35 -12.20 -0.58 -4.44
N VAL A 36 -11.11 -0.70 -3.67
CA VAL A 36 -10.06 0.33 -3.65
C VAL A 36 -9.01 0.15 -4.73
N ALA A 37 -8.93 -1.01 -5.32
CA ALA A 37 -7.89 -1.32 -6.32
C ALA A 37 -7.83 -0.31 -7.47
N PRO A 38 -8.95 0.09 -8.10
CA PRO A 38 -8.88 1.10 -9.17
C PRO A 38 -8.34 2.44 -8.69
N SER A 39 -8.71 2.86 -7.47
CA SER A 39 -8.21 4.12 -6.90
C SER A 39 -6.70 4.07 -6.71
N LEU A 40 -6.18 2.95 -6.26
CA LEU A 40 -4.73 2.79 -6.05
C LEU A 40 -3.98 2.80 -7.38
N GLU A 41 -4.55 2.18 -8.42
CA GLU A 41 -3.96 2.23 -9.75
C GLU A 41 -3.88 3.68 -10.26
N GLU A 42 -4.97 4.45 -10.09
CA GLU A 42 -5.01 5.85 -10.49
C GLU A 42 -3.99 6.69 -9.73
N ILE A 43 -3.93 6.52 -8.41
CA ILE A 43 -2.97 7.23 -7.57
C ILE A 43 -1.54 6.93 -7.99
N SER A 44 -1.25 5.67 -8.26
CA SER A 44 0.08 5.25 -8.70
C SER A 44 0.49 5.93 -9.98
N ASN A 45 -0.44 6.10 -10.93
CA ASN A 45 -0.18 6.81 -12.17
C ASN A 45 -0.06 8.33 -11.96
N GLU A 46 -1.01 8.91 -11.22
CA GLU A 46 -1.10 10.36 -11.05
C GLU A 46 0.03 10.92 -10.19
N MET A 47 0.52 10.14 -9.24
CA MET A 47 1.56 10.57 -8.30
C MET A 47 2.89 9.83 -8.51
N SER A 48 3.11 9.32 -9.71
CA SER A 48 4.30 8.50 -10.03
C SER A 48 5.63 9.25 -9.85
N ASP A 49 5.60 10.57 -9.88
CA ASP A 49 6.79 11.40 -9.64
C ASP A 49 7.09 11.57 -8.14
N GLN A 50 6.16 11.17 -7.27
CA GLN A 50 6.30 11.36 -5.83
C GLN A 50 6.39 10.06 -5.04
N LEU A 51 5.73 8.99 -5.52
CA LEU A 51 5.61 7.76 -4.75
C LEU A 51 5.43 6.54 -5.64
N SER A 52 5.59 5.37 -5.04
CA SER A 52 5.21 4.10 -5.65
C SER A 52 4.14 3.43 -4.80
N VAL A 53 3.26 2.68 -5.46
CA VAL A 53 2.23 1.89 -4.79
C VAL A 53 2.53 0.41 -5.05
N ALA A 54 2.64 -0.35 -3.98
CA ALA A 54 2.84 -1.80 -4.04
C ALA A 54 1.61 -2.52 -3.52
N LYS A 55 1.35 -3.69 -4.07
CA LYS A 55 0.24 -4.56 -3.65
C LYS A 55 0.81 -5.84 -3.07
N HIS A 56 0.39 -6.18 -1.86
CA HIS A 56 0.92 -7.30 -1.09
C HIS A 56 -0.21 -8.25 -0.71
N ASN A 57 -0.24 -9.43 -1.34
CA ASN A 57 -1.27 -10.43 -1.06
C ASN A 57 -0.95 -11.16 0.25
N ILE A 58 -1.82 -11.02 1.25
CA ILE A 58 -1.54 -11.54 2.60
C ILE A 58 -1.59 -13.06 2.69
N ASP A 59 -2.30 -13.71 1.76
CA ASP A 59 -2.39 -15.18 1.76
C ASP A 59 -1.13 -15.81 1.17
N GLU A 60 -0.58 -15.19 0.14
CA GLU A 60 0.66 -15.67 -0.50
C GLU A 60 1.91 -15.27 0.28
N GLU A 61 1.86 -14.12 0.95
CA GLU A 61 3.03 -13.48 1.58
C GLU A 61 2.66 -13.03 3.00
N PRO A 62 2.57 -13.97 3.95
CA PRO A 62 2.01 -13.65 5.28
C PRO A 62 2.95 -12.97 6.27
N ASN A 63 4.25 -12.96 6.02
CA ASN A 63 5.21 -12.48 7.01
C ASN A 63 5.21 -10.97 7.17
N THR A 64 5.17 -10.24 6.06
CA THR A 64 5.19 -8.77 6.11
C THR A 64 3.95 -8.18 6.80
N PRO A 65 2.73 -8.61 6.46
CA PRO A 65 1.56 -8.08 7.17
C PRO A 65 1.59 -8.38 8.66
N THR A 66 2.09 -9.54 9.05
CA THR A 66 2.25 -9.89 10.47
C THR A 66 3.22 -8.94 11.16
N LYS A 67 4.33 -8.63 10.52
CA LYS A 67 5.34 -7.71 11.06
C LYS A 67 4.76 -6.31 11.32
N TYR A 68 3.86 -5.84 10.45
CA TYR A 68 3.27 -4.50 10.59
C TYR A 68 1.93 -4.51 11.33
N GLY A 69 1.56 -5.63 11.93
CA GLY A 69 0.37 -5.72 12.77
C GLY A 69 -0.94 -5.60 12.00
N VAL A 70 -0.96 -6.01 10.74
CA VAL A 70 -2.16 -5.96 9.90
C VAL A 70 -3.14 -7.01 10.39
N ARG A 71 -4.35 -6.59 10.77
CA ARG A 71 -5.39 -7.48 11.28
C ARG A 71 -6.63 -7.53 10.40
N GLY A 72 -6.87 -6.47 9.66
CA GLY A 72 -8.00 -6.38 8.74
C GLY A 72 -7.52 -5.90 7.39
N ILE A 73 -8.28 -6.15 6.35
CA ILE A 73 -7.94 -5.70 5.00
C ILE A 73 -9.16 -5.06 4.33
N PRO A 74 -8.95 -4.12 3.41
CA PRO A 74 -7.66 -3.59 3.00
C PRO A 74 -7.01 -2.75 4.10
N THR A 75 -5.70 -2.83 4.19
CA THR A 75 -4.89 -1.95 5.04
C THR A 75 -3.75 -1.42 4.19
N MET A 76 -3.54 -0.12 4.24
CA MET A 76 -2.43 0.52 3.54
C MET A 76 -1.45 1.07 4.57
N ILE A 77 -0.16 0.85 4.34
CA ILE A 77 0.88 1.50 5.14
C ILE A 77 1.65 2.46 4.25
N LEU A 78 2.09 3.56 4.85
CA LEU A 78 2.92 4.55 4.19
C LEU A 78 4.32 4.50 4.78
N MET A 79 5.29 4.18 3.92
CA MET A 79 6.71 4.16 4.28
C MET A 79 7.35 5.40 3.70
N LYS A 80 8.09 6.14 4.51
CA LYS A 80 8.80 7.34 4.07
C LYS A 80 10.24 7.29 4.59
N ASP A 81 11.20 7.40 3.68
CA ASP A 81 12.62 7.37 4.00
C ASP A 81 12.98 6.12 4.83
N GLY A 82 12.37 5.00 4.50
CA GLY A 82 12.63 3.72 5.17
C GLY A 82 11.82 3.47 6.44
N ASN A 83 10.98 4.41 6.85
CA ASN A 83 10.23 4.31 8.11
C ASN A 83 8.73 4.17 7.88
N HIS A 84 8.07 3.36 8.70
CA HIS A 84 6.62 3.25 8.72
C HIS A 84 6.04 4.49 9.40
N VAL A 85 5.39 5.35 8.60
CA VAL A 85 4.92 6.66 9.07
C VAL A 85 3.45 6.64 9.47
N SER A 86 2.61 5.92 8.71
CA SER A 86 1.17 5.95 8.94
C SER A 86 0.50 4.70 8.38
N THR A 87 -0.68 4.39 8.90
CA THR A 87 -1.51 3.26 8.47
C THR A 87 -2.93 3.75 8.21
N LYS A 88 -3.52 3.29 7.10
CA LYS A 88 -4.89 3.60 6.74
C LYS A 88 -5.64 2.29 6.56
N VAL A 89 -6.69 2.09 7.36
CA VAL A 89 -7.47 0.85 7.35
C VAL A 89 -8.83 1.08 6.69
N GLY A 90 -9.23 0.13 5.86
CA GLY A 90 -10.57 0.09 5.28
C GLY A 90 -10.66 0.61 3.86
N ALA A 91 -11.80 0.30 3.24
CA ALA A 91 -12.09 0.70 1.87
C ALA A 91 -12.68 2.11 1.88
N VAL A 92 -11.81 3.10 1.75
CA VAL A 92 -12.19 4.51 1.77
C VAL A 92 -12.15 5.08 0.35
N PRO A 93 -12.85 6.19 0.09
CA PRO A 93 -12.84 6.83 -1.24
C PRO A 93 -11.43 7.31 -1.62
N LYS A 94 -11.18 7.40 -2.92
CA LYS A 94 -9.90 7.88 -3.46
C LYS A 94 -9.49 9.22 -2.85
N SER A 95 -10.41 10.16 -2.71
CA SER A 95 -10.11 11.48 -2.15
C SER A 95 -9.57 11.39 -0.73
N GLU A 96 -10.07 10.44 0.05
CA GLU A 96 -9.61 10.24 1.42
C GLU A 96 -8.21 9.62 1.43
N ILE A 97 -7.93 8.71 0.51
CA ILE A 97 -6.59 8.12 0.36
C ILE A 97 -5.58 9.21 0.00
N VAL A 98 -5.92 10.04 -0.98
CA VAL A 98 -5.05 11.14 -1.43
C VAL A 98 -4.79 12.13 -0.28
N ALA A 99 -5.83 12.49 0.47
CA ALA A 99 -5.68 13.38 1.62
C ALA A 99 -4.74 12.79 2.67
N TRP A 100 -4.91 11.50 2.97
CA TRP A 100 -4.04 10.79 3.91
C TRP A 100 -2.58 10.78 3.44
N ILE A 101 -2.35 10.53 2.16
CA ILE A 101 -1.00 10.57 1.59
C ILE A 101 -0.40 11.96 1.77
N LYS A 102 -1.13 13.01 1.40
CA LYS A 102 -0.62 14.39 1.46
C LYS A 102 -0.33 14.85 2.87
N GLU A 103 -1.06 14.33 3.85
CA GLU A 103 -0.79 14.62 5.27
C GLU A 103 0.55 14.06 5.74
N ASN A 104 1.05 13.02 5.08
CA ASN A 104 2.19 12.24 5.56
C ASN A 104 3.45 12.40 4.70
N ILE A 105 3.37 13.13 3.63
CA ILE A 105 4.53 13.34 2.76
C ILE A 105 4.95 14.81 2.72
#